data_42b1aa7ab5970804a7fada431e39fb7f
#
_entry.id   42b1aa7ab5970804a7fada431e39fb7f
#
_cell.length_a   1.000
_cell.length_b   1.000
_cell.length_c   1.000
_cell.angle_alpha   90.00
_cell.angle_beta   90.00
_cell.angle_gamma   90.00
#
_symmetry.space_group_name_H-M   'P 1'
#
loop_
_entity.id
_entity.type
_entity.pdbx_description
1 polymer ?
#
loop_
_entity_poly.entity_id
_entity_poly.type
_entity_poly.pdbx_seq_one_letter_code
_entity_poly.pdbx_strand_id
1 'polypeptide(L)'
;MAFLELQNIKKSYYLGKQVFPVLNGIDLSFEKGEFVSILGESGGGKSTLMNIIGGLDRNFEGAVLVNGEKLDHTQEKKLDVYRRETIGYIFQSFNLINYQTNLENVETSLNMTDLSASERKKHAVALLTKVGLADHINKYPSQLSGGQKQRVAIARALASDPDIMIADEPTGALDSANTAEVLELLEQIAQEGKLVIVVTHSQAVAEYGTRILHMSDGKIDEEKQLKDKFLATTATERFKSRPLKAASVWDMAFDHLKYKKLQNALIIIGSAIGVFSVILFLGLGNGIKGYIANQVNDLVNPNYQTVVRNTTTNKQANATERMQETMQLMATDYKATTMNEATLKRLASVKGVDNVYAGGQFNNAVFTYGNVKSQPVQLKSWT
;
A
#
# COMPACT_ATOMS: atom_id res chain seq x y z
N MET A 1 -2.77 -43.08 19.35
CA MET A 1 -3.08 -41.77 19.97
C MET A 1 -3.38 -40.78 18.82
N ALA A 2 -4.46 -40.05 18.95
CA ALA A 2 -4.80 -39.06 17.95
C ALA A 2 -3.65 -38.05 17.80
N PHE A 3 -3.36 -37.65 16.56
CA PHE A 3 -2.32 -36.67 16.24
C PHE A 3 -2.86 -35.24 16.35
N LEU A 4 -4.09 -35.01 15.86
CA LEU A 4 -4.80 -33.75 15.96
C LEU A 4 -6.17 -34.02 16.58
N GLU A 5 -6.55 -33.25 17.59
CA GLU A 5 -7.86 -33.33 18.24
C GLU A 5 -8.52 -31.97 18.31
N LEU A 6 -9.80 -31.94 18.00
CA LEU A 6 -10.68 -30.78 18.16
C LEU A 6 -11.66 -31.11 19.28
N GLN A 7 -11.77 -30.23 20.27
CA GLN A 7 -12.62 -30.44 21.43
C GLN A 7 -13.61 -29.28 21.56
N ASN A 8 -14.91 -29.58 21.37
CA ASN A 8 -16.04 -28.67 21.51
C ASN A 8 -15.82 -27.32 20.77
N ILE A 9 -15.39 -27.38 19.49
CA ILE A 9 -15.10 -26.19 18.70
C ILE A 9 -16.42 -25.47 18.35
N LYS A 10 -16.55 -24.21 18.83
CA LYS A 10 -17.66 -23.33 18.51
C LYS A 10 -17.15 -22.01 17.94
N LYS A 11 -17.86 -21.50 16.94
CA LYS A 11 -17.52 -20.22 16.28
C LYS A 11 -18.78 -19.47 15.91
N SER A 12 -18.82 -18.20 16.27
CA SER A 12 -19.85 -17.26 15.81
C SER A 12 -19.21 -16.02 15.20
N TYR A 13 -19.84 -15.45 14.19
CA TYR A 13 -19.52 -14.13 13.66
C TYR A 13 -20.53 -13.10 14.15
N TYR A 14 -20.12 -11.85 14.25
CA TYR A 14 -20.93 -10.76 14.78
C TYR A 14 -21.06 -9.64 13.75
N LEU A 15 -22.30 -9.25 13.45
CA LEU A 15 -22.57 -8.08 12.62
C LEU A 15 -23.38 -7.08 13.48
N GLY A 16 -22.70 -6.14 14.10
CA GLY A 16 -23.30 -5.28 15.12
C GLY A 16 -23.76 -6.09 16.33
N LYS A 17 -25.09 -6.14 16.58
CA LYS A 17 -25.70 -6.92 17.67
C LYS A 17 -26.18 -8.31 17.24
N GLN A 18 -26.13 -8.62 15.96
CA GLN A 18 -26.62 -9.89 15.42
C GLN A 18 -25.51 -10.94 15.48
N VAL A 19 -25.83 -12.13 15.97
CA VAL A 19 -24.92 -13.26 16.14
C VAL A 19 -25.24 -14.31 15.09
N PHE A 20 -24.22 -14.77 14.36
CA PHE A 20 -24.31 -15.82 13.35
C PHE A 20 -23.46 -17.00 13.81
N PRO A 21 -24.05 -18.03 14.42
CA PRO A 21 -23.32 -19.25 14.78
C PRO A 21 -22.94 -20.00 13.50
N VAL A 22 -21.68 -20.40 13.39
CA VAL A 22 -21.14 -21.10 12.20
C VAL A 22 -20.59 -22.49 12.57
N LEU A 23 -20.00 -22.64 13.74
CA LEU A 23 -19.61 -23.95 14.29
C LEU A 23 -20.29 -24.17 15.63
N ASN A 24 -20.87 -25.36 15.81
CA ASN A 24 -21.81 -25.63 16.88
C ASN A 24 -21.37 -26.78 17.80
N GLY A 25 -20.08 -26.78 18.23
CA GLY A 25 -19.54 -27.82 19.11
C GLY A 25 -19.07 -29.03 18.32
N ILE A 26 -17.93 -28.90 17.65
CA ILE A 26 -17.33 -29.98 16.84
C ILE A 26 -16.27 -30.68 17.69
N ASP A 27 -16.40 -31.98 17.82
CA ASP A 27 -15.42 -32.90 18.40
C ASP A 27 -14.94 -33.85 17.31
N LEU A 28 -13.62 -33.84 17.02
CA LEU A 28 -13.00 -34.67 15.99
C LEU A 28 -11.61 -35.10 16.42
N SER A 29 -11.19 -36.25 15.95
CA SER A 29 -9.82 -36.74 16.10
C SER A 29 -9.27 -37.22 14.77
N PHE A 30 -7.98 -36.97 14.54
CA PHE A 30 -7.29 -37.31 13.30
C PHE A 30 -5.96 -37.97 13.63
N GLU A 31 -5.57 -38.90 12.77
CA GLU A 31 -4.28 -39.59 12.88
C GLU A 31 -3.37 -39.29 11.69
N LYS A 32 -2.07 -39.46 11.87
CA LYS A 32 -1.12 -39.40 10.75
C LYS A 32 -1.39 -40.49 9.74
N GLY A 33 -1.21 -40.20 8.46
CA GLY A 33 -1.51 -41.12 7.37
C GLY A 33 -3.00 -41.19 6.98
N GLU A 34 -3.87 -40.37 7.59
CA GLU A 34 -5.22 -40.26 7.12
C GLU A 34 -5.31 -39.26 5.96
N PHE A 35 -6.19 -39.57 4.99
CA PHE A 35 -6.72 -38.62 4.00
C PHE A 35 -8.20 -38.40 4.32
N VAL A 36 -8.48 -37.30 5.02
CA VAL A 36 -9.85 -37.00 5.49
C VAL A 36 -10.51 -35.99 4.56
N SER A 37 -11.65 -36.33 4.02
CA SER A 37 -12.47 -35.45 3.21
C SER A 37 -13.63 -34.86 4.03
N ILE A 38 -13.70 -33.53 4.13
CA ILE A 38 -14.81 -32.82 4.74
C ILE A 38 -15.78 -32.40 3.62
N LEU A 39 -16.88 -33.13 3.51
CA LEU A 39 -17.93 -32.95 2.50
C LEU A 39 -19.09 -32.14 3.09
N GLY A 40 -19.72 -31.28 2.30
CA GLY A 40 -20.94 -30.58 2.68
C GLY A 40 -21.23 -29.39 1.76
N GLU A 41 -22.40 -28.79 1.92
CA GLU A 41 -22.83 -27.67 1.11
C GLU A 41 -22.03 -26.38 1.38
N SER A 42 -22.12 -25.42 0.44
CA SER A 42 -21.51 -24.09 0.64
C SER A 42 -22.19 -23.38 1.83
N GLY A 43 -21.38 -22.73 2.67
CA GLY A 43 -21.88 -22.07 3.89
C GLY A 43 -22.00 -22.97 5.13
N GLY A 44 -21.80 -24.29 5.03
CA GLY A 44 -21.86 -25.21 6.16
C GLY A 44 -20.78 -25.08 7.25
N GLY A 45 -19.85 -24.12 7.10
CA GLY A 45 -18.77 -23.86 8.10
C GLY A 45 -17.42 -24.53 7.80
N LYS A 46 -17.30 -25.28 6.69
CA LYS A 46 -16.07 -26.04 6.34
C LYS A 46 -14.80 -25.20 6.32
N SER A 47 -14.81 -24.09 5.58
CA SER A 47 -13.62 -23.19 5.50
C SER A 47 -13.32 -22.52 6.85
N THR A 48 -14.34 -22.28 7.69
CA THR A 48 -14.14 -21.78 9.05
C THR A 48 -13.43 -22.81 9.91
N LEU A 49 -13.85 -24.08 9.84
CA LEU A 49 -13.20 -25.19 10.55
C LEU A 49 -11.75 -25.36 10.09
N MET A 50 -11.49 -25.31 8.79
CA MET A 50 -10.15 -25.38 8.21
C MET A 50 -9.25 -24.23 8.69
N ASN A 51 -9.79 -23.01 8.77
CA ASN A 51 -9.04 -21.85 9.25
C ASN A 51 -8.68 -21.97 10.73
N ILE A 52 -9.53 -22.62 11.53
CA ILE A 52 -9.21 -22.92 12.94
C ILE A 52 -8.13 -23.98 13.02
N ILE A 53 -8.26 -25.11 12.31
CA ILE A 53 -7.25 -26.17 12.24
C ILE A 53 -5.91 -25.61 11.74
N GLY A 54 -5.94 -24.77 10.70
CA GLY A 54 -4.76 -24.15 10.11
C GLY A 54 -4.14 -23.01 10.95
N GLY A 55 -4.76 -22.64 12.09
CA GLY A 55 -4.29 -21.55 12.95
C GLY A 55 -4.43 -20.17 12.32
N LEU A 56 -5.32 -20.01 11.33
CA LEU A 56 -5.62 -18.74 10.68
C LEU A 56 -6.72 -17.95 11.43
N ASP A 57 -7.70 -18.66 12.01
CA ASP A 57 -8.70 -18.06 12.91
C ASP A 57 -8.41 -18.46 14.35
N ARG A 58 -8.24 -17.47 15.21
CA ARG A 58 -7.95 -17.65 16.65
C ARG A 58 -9.14 -17.36 17.56
N ASN A 59 -10.23 -16.79 17.03
CA ASN A 59 -11.37 -16.37 17.82
C ASN A 59 -12.46 -17.46 17.81
N PHE A 60 -12.27 -18.51 18.58
CA PHE A 60 -13.21 -19.62 18.73
C PHE A 60 -13.26 -20.10 20.18
N GLU A 61 -14.28 -20.85 20.54
CA GLU A 61 -14.39 -21.57 21.83
C GLU A 61 -14.00 -23.03 21.63
N GLY A 62 -13.50 -23.66 22.68
CA GLY A 62 -13.03 -25.04 22.64
C GLY A 62 -11.50 -25.14 22.66
N ALA A 63 -10.98 -26.26 22.19
CA ALA A 63 -9.55 -26.50 22.14
C ALA A 63 -9.12 -27.28 20.90
N VAL A 64 -7.95 -26.96 20.38
CA VAL A 64 -7.21 -27.73 19.36
C VAL A 64 -5.98 -28.32 20.06
N LEU A 65 -5.80 -29.63 19.99
CA LEU A 65 -4.63 -30.33 20.53
C LEU A 65 -3.84 -30.94 19.38
N VAL A 66 -2.52 -30.83 19.44
CA VAL A 66 -1.58 -31.42 18.48
C VAL A 66 -0.60 -32.31 19.28
N ASN A 67 -0.52 -33.58 18.98
CA ASN A 67 0.24 -34.58 19.77
C ASN A 67 -0.12 -34.55 21.28
N GLY A 68 -1.39 -34.27 21.61
CA GLY A 68 -1.87 -34.16 22.99
C GLY A 68 -1.56 -32.83 23.68
N GLU A 69 -0.83 -31.92 23.04
CA GLU A 69 -0.56 -30.59 23.57
C GLU A 69 -1.58 -29.56 23.06
N LYS A 70 -2.18 -28.82 23.97
CA LYS A 70 -3.15 -27.77 23.60
C LYS A 70 -2.47 -26.61 22.89
N LEU A 71 -2.91 -26.32 21.67
CA LEU A 71 -2.48 -25.16 20.91
C LEU A 71 -3.04 -23.87 21.56
N ASP A 72 -2.14 -23.02 22.05
CA ASP A 72 -2.51 -21.75 22.65
C ASP A 72 -2.81 -20.73 21.54
N HIS A 73 -4.08 -20.68 21.12
CA HIS A 73 -4.56 -19.78 20.06
C HIS A 73 -4.62 -18.31 20.48
N THR A 74 -4.39 -17.98 21.76
CA THR A 74 -4.32 -16.59 22.22
C THR A 74 -2.94 -15.95 21.95
N GLN A 75 -1.89 -16.75 21.80
CA GLN A 75 -0.53 -16.33 21.57
C GLN A 75 -0.17 -16.40 20.08
N GLU A 76 -0.18 -15.23 19.40
CA GLU A 76 0.14 -15.14 17.96
C GLU A 76 1.49 -15.78 17.59
N LYS A 77 2.52 -15.60 18.44
CA LYS A 77 3.84 -16.20 18.21
C LYS A 77 3.83 -17.74 18.18
N LYS A 78 2.98 -18.37 18.98
CA LYS A 78 2.84 -19.84 18.97
C LYS A 78 2.09 -20.30 17.72
N LEU A 79 1.05 -19.58 17.31
CA LEU A 79 0.34 -19.83 16.06
C LEU A 79 1.26 -19.64 14.83
N ASP A 80 2.15 -18.65 14.85
CA ASP A 80 3.14 -18.47 13.78
C ASP A 80 4.08 -19.68 13.66
N VAL A 81 4.57 -20.22 14.77
CA VAL A 81 5.41 -21.44 14.76
C VAL A 81 4.60 -22.61 14.25
N TYR A 82 3.39 -22.80 14.75
CA TYR A 82 2.49 -23.87 14.33
C TYR A 82 2.22 -23.84 12.82
N ARG A 83 1.87 -22.66 12.27
CA ARG A 83 1.66 -22.48 10.82
C ARG A 83 2.91 -22.81 10.00
N ARG A 84 4.09 -22.42 10.47
CA ARG A 84 5.34 -22.65 9.73
C ARG A 84 5.83 -24.10 9.79
N GLU A 85 5.64 -24.77 10.92
CA GLU A 85 6.24 -26.08 11.15
C GLU A 85 5.27 -27.24 10.92
N THR A 86 3.97 -27.00 11.13
CA THR A 86 2.98 -28.08 11.17
C THR A 86 2.01 -28.05 10.00
N ILE A 87 1.74 -26.86 9.42
CA ILE A 87 0.67 -26.68 8.44
C ILE A 87 1.21 -26.37 7.04
N GLY A 88 0.78 -27.16 6.05
CA GLY A 88 0.86 -26.82 4.64
C GLY A 88 -0.54 -26.50 4.11
N TYR A 89 -0.75 -25.28 3.58
CA TYR A 89 -2.07 -24.85 3.13
C TYR A 89 -2.15 -24.72 1.61
N ILE A 90 -3.13 -25.37 1.00
CA ILE A 90 -3.45 -25.35 -0.42
C ILE A 90 -4.79 -24.63 -0.60
N PHE A 91 -4.76 -23.43 -1.20
CA PHE A 91 -5.94 -22.60 -1.38
C PHE A 91 -6.65 -22.89 -2.71
N GLN A 92 -7.95 -22.71 -2.76
CA GLN A 92 -8.78 -22.85 -3.95
C GLN A 92 -8.28 -22.00 -5.14
N SER A 93 -7.80 -20.79 -4.90
CA SER A 93 -7.29 -19.86 -5.93
C SER A 93 -5.80 -19.97 -6.16
N PHE A 94 -5.14 -21.08 -5.80
CA PHE A 94 -3.70 -21.34 -5.88
C PHE A 94 -2.83 -20.37 -5.05
N ASN A 95 -3.18 -19.11 -4.94
CA ASN A 95 -2.47 -18.02 -4.26
C ASN A 95 -0.98 -17.94 -4.62
N LEU A 96 -0.65 -18.20 -5.89
CA LEU A 96 0.72 -18.10 -6.40
C LEU A 96 1.12 -16.64 -6.61
N ILE A 97 2.39 -16.35 -6.37
CA ILE A 97 2.97 -15.02 -6.56
C ILE A 97 3.29 -14.87 -8.06
N ASN A 98 2.47 -14.12 -8.79
CA ASN A 98 2.50 -14.05 -10.26
C ASN A 98 3.78 -13.43 -10.84
N TYR A 99 4.52 -12.63 -10.06
CA TYR A 99 5.79 -12.03 -10.47
C TYR A 99 7.02 -12.87 -10.11
N GLN A 100 6.81 -14.03 -9.50
CA GLN A 100 7.84 -15.02 -9.19
C GLN A 100 7.71 -16.22 -10.12
N THR A 101 8.84 -16.84 -10.45
CA THR A 101 8.88 -18.14 -11.10
C THR A 101 8.29 -19.22 -10.20
N ASN A 102 8.04 -20.42 -10.73
CA ASN A 102 7.56 -21.54 -9.93
C ASN A 102 8.58 -21.94 -8.85
N LEU A 103 9.88 -21.89 -9.18
CA LEU A 103 10.96 -22.11 -8.23
C LEU A 103 10.89 -21.11 -7.06
N GLU A 104 10.83 -19.83 -7.36
CA GLU A 104 10.78 -18.76 -6.36
C GLU A 104 9.51 -18.83 -5.49
N ASN A 105 8.38 -19.26 -6.07
CA ASN A 105 7.14 -19.50 -5.31
C ASN A 105 7.33 -20.58 -4.23
N VAL A 106 8.05 -21.66 -4.54
CA VAL A 106 8.35 -22.73 -3.56
C VAL A 106 9.42 -22.24 -2.56
N GLU A 107 10.49 -21.59 -3.04
CA GLU A 107 11.56 -21.04 -2.19
C GLU A 107 11.03 -20.01 -1.18
N THR A 108 9.96 -19.29 -1.51
CA THR A 108 9.37 -18.28 -0.60
C THR A 108 8.96 -18.91 0.74
N SER A 109 8.36 -20.09 0.75
CA SER A 109 8.07 -20.83 2.00
C SER A 109 9.35 -21.25 2.74
N LEU A 110 10.37 -21.64 2.00
CA LEU A 110 11.68 -22.03 2.54
C LEU A 110 12.49 -20.85 3.12
N ASN A 111 12.16 -19.62 2.79
CA ASN A 111 12.81 -18.45 3.39
C ASN A 111 12.57 -18.33 4.91
N MET A 112 11.58 -19.05 5.41
CA MET A 112 11.26 -19.15 6.84
C MET A 112 11.89 -20.40 7.51
N THR A 113 12.87 -21.03 6.88
CA THR A 113 13.65 -22.16 7.44
C THR A 113 15.11 -21.76 7.67
N ASP A 114 15.85 -22.59 8.36
CA ASP A 114 17.29 -22.39 8.62
C ASP A 114 18.20 -22.82 7.45
N LEU A 115 17.62 -23.34 6.37
CA LEU A 115 18.34 -23.77 5.18
C LEU A 115 19.11 -22.62 4.52
N SER A 116 20.30 -22.92 4.01
CA SER A 116 21.07 -22.00 3.15
C SER A 116 20.37 -21.77 1.80
N ALA A 117 20.75 -20.74 1.07
CA ALA A 117 20.15 -20.44 -0.25
C ALA A 117 20.31 -21.59 -1.25
N SER A 118 21.46 -22.27 -1.23
CA SER A 118 21.73 -23.43 -2.09
C SER A 118 20.84 -24.62 -1.75
N GLU A 119 20.68 -24.91 -0.45
CA GLU A 119 19.83 -26.00 0.04
C GLU A 119 18.35 -25.72 -0.26
N ARG A 120 17.87 -24.49 -0.04
CA ARG A 120 16.51 -24.09 -0.40
C ARG A 120 16.21 -24.33 -1.89
N LYS A 121 17.12 -23.88 -2.76
CA LYS A 121 16.99 -24.10 -4.21
C LYS A 121 16.95 -25.57 -4.57
N LYS A 122 17.87 -26.37 -4.01
CA LYS A 122 17.93 -27.83 -4.24
C LYS A 122 16.62 -28.50 -3.80
N HIS A 123 16.13 -28.15 -2.62
CA HIS A 123 14.89 -28.69 -2.07
C HIS A 123 13.66 -28.28 -2.89
N ALA A 124 13.57 -27.01 -3.28
CA ALA A 124 12.48 -26.51 -4.14
C ALA A 124 12.46 -27.19 -5.52
N VAL A 125 13.63 -27.42 -6.13
CA VAL A 125 13.74 -28.18 -7.39
C VAL A 125 13.28 -29.62 -7.21
N ALA A 126 13.67 -30.29 -6.11
CA ALA A 126 13.22 -31.64 -5.82
C ALA A 126 11.70 -31.74 -5.64
N LEU A 127 11.08 -30.78 -4.94
CA LEU A 127 9.63 -30.71 -4.77
C LEU A 127 8.89 -30.48 -6.09
N LEU A 128 9.37 -29.54 -6.93
CA LEU A 128 8.77 -29.32 -8.24
C LEU A 128 8.91 -30.54 -9.14
N THR A 129 10.01 -31.25 -9.07
CA THR A 129 10.20 -32.53 -9.78
C THR A 129 9.23 -33.60 -9.25
N LYS A 130 9.07 -33.72 -7.93
CA LYS A 130 8.13 -34.64 -7.26
C LYS A 130 6.69 -34.45 -7.75
N VAL A 131 6.26 -33.20 -7.95
CA VAL A 131 4.91 -32.88 -8.46
C VAL A 131 4.83 -32.89 -10.00
N GLY A 132 5.83 -33.42 -10.71
CA GLY A 132 5.82 -33.56 -12.17
C GLY A 132 6.02 -32.26 -12.95
N LEU A 133 6.75 -31.29 -12.37
CA LEU A 133 6.97 -29.96 -12.98
C LEU A 133 8.45 -29.64 -13.24
N ALA A 134 9.30 -30.66 -13.46
CA ALA A 134 10.73 -30.49 -13.73
C ALA A 134 11.02 -29.52 -14.90
N ASP A 135 10.24 -29.61 -15.99
CA ASP A 135 10.39 -28.75 -17.18
C ASP A 135 9.78 -27.36 -17.02
N HIS A 136 9.16 -27.07 -15.86
CA HIS A 136 8.42 -25.83 -15.63
C HIS A 136 8.99 -24.98 -14.49
N ILE A 137 10.15 -25.35 -13.96
CA ILE A 137 10.80 -24.74 -12.78
C ILE A 137 10.94 -23.22 -12.93
N ASN A 138 11.42 -22.76 -14.10
CA ASN A 138 11.71 -21.35 -14.38
C ASN A 138 10.55 -20.61 -15.05
N LYS A 139 9.38 -21.25 -15.23
CA LYS A 139 8.19 -20.59 -15.78
C LYS A 139 7.46 -19.80 -14.69
N TYR A 140 6.70 -18.80 -15.14
CA TYR A 140 5.81 -18.03 -14.29
C TYR A 140 4.42 -18.69 -14.19
N PRO A 141 3.64 -18.47 -13.13
CA PRO A 141 2.29 -19.00 -13.00
C PRO A 141 1.36 -18.67 -14.17
N SER A 142 1.53 -17.51 -14.82
CA SER A 142 0.75 -17.13 -16.00
C SER A 142 0.98 -18.02 -17.23
N GLN A 143 2.03 -18.83 -17.25
CA GLN A 143 2.43 -19.73 -18.33
C GLN A 143 1.97 -21.19 -18.09
N LEU A 144 1.21 -21.42 -17.02
CA LEU A 144 0.80 -22.75 -16.56
C LEU A 144 -0.71 -22.97 -16.76
N SER A 145 -1.10 -24.24 -16.98
CA SER A 145 -2.49 -24.69 -16.87
C SER A 145 -3.00 -24.63 -15.41
N GLY A 146 -4.30 -24.76 -15.19
CA GLY A 146 -4.88 -24.82 -13.85
C GLY A 146 -4.29 -25.94 -13.00
N GLY A 147 -4.21 -27.17 -13.54
CA GLY A 147 -3.61 -28.32 -12.84
C GLY A 147 -2.13 -28.13 -12.51
N GLN A 148 -1.36 -27.52 -13.44
CA GLN A 148 0.05 -27.20 -13.18
C GLN A 148 0.21 -26.16 -12.07
N LYS A 149 -0.63 -25.11 -12.03
CA LYS A 149 -0.67 -24.13 -10.94
C LYS A 149 -0.97 -24.79 -9.60
N GLN A 150 -1.92 -25.71 -9.58
CA GLN A 150 -2.28 -26.46 -8.36
C GLN A 150 -1.10 -27.29 -7.88
N ARG A 151 -0.38 -27.97 -8.76
CA ARG A 151 0.82 -28.75 -8.39
C ARG A 151 1.95 -27.83 -7.87
N VAL A 152 2.14 -26.63 -8.40
CA VAL A 152 3.06 -25.64 -7.80
C VAL A 152 2.60 -25.24 -6.40
N ALA A 153 1.30 -25.02 -6.18
CA ALA A 153 0.75 -24.67 -4.86
C ALA A 153 0.96 -25.82 -3.85
N ILE A 154 0.80 -27.08 -4.29
CA ILE A 154 1.11 -28.26 -3.48
C ILE A 154 2.60 -28.33 -3.14
N ALA A 155 3.50 -28.16 -4.13
CA ALA A 155 4.94 -28.15 -3.89
C ALA A 155 5.34 -27.05 -2.89
N ARG A 156 4.73 -25.86 -2.98
CA ARG A 156 4.94 -24.76 -2.03
C ARG A 156 4.43 -25.12 -0.63
N ALA A 157 3.27 -25.76 -0.53
CA ALA A 157 2.71 -26.17 0.75
C ALA A 157 3.56 -27.26 1.43
N LEU A 158 4.19 -28.15 0.65
CA LEU A 158 5.11 -29.18 1.12
C LEU A 158 6.49 -28.64 1.52
N ALA A 159 6.84 -27.42 1.16
CA ALA A 159 8.21 -26.91 1.26
C ALA A 159 8.78 -26.94 2.68
N SER A 160 7.98 -26.64 3.71
CA SER A 160 8.38 -26.70 5.11
C SER A 160 8.31 -28.10 5.73
N ASP A 161 7.98 -29.12 4.94
CA ASP A 161 7.74 -30.49 5.38
C ASP A 161 6.69 -30.61 6.52
N PRO A 162 5.48 -30.06 6.32
CA PRO A 162 4.44 -29.99 7.34
C PRO A 162 3.90 -31.39 7.71
N ASP A 163 3.41 -31.55 8.93
CA ASP A 163 2.71 -32.76 9.37
C ASP A 163 1.25 -32.82 8.87
N ILE A 164 0.62 -31.65 8.64
CA ILE A 164 -0.78 -31.50 8.22
C ILE A 164 -0.83 -30.74 6.89
N MET A 165 -1.47 -31.34 5.90
CA MET A 165 -1.79 -30.70 4.63
C MET A 165 -3.28 -30.36 4.60
N ILE A 166 -3.62 -29.09 4.48
CA ILE A 166 -4.99 -28.60 4.38
C ILE A 166 -5.24 -28.14 2.96
N ALA A 167 -6.29 -28.65 2.30
CA ALA A 167 -6.66 -28.30 0.93
C ALA A 167 -8.11 -27.83 0.87
N ASP A 168 -8.33 -26.59 0.53
CA ASP A 168 -9.66 -26.00 0.37
C ASP A 168 -10.04 -26.02 -1.11
N GLU A 169 -11.00 -26.89 -1.47
CA GLU A 169 -11.49 -27.10 -2.85
C GLU A 169 -10.35 -27.27 -3.87
N PRO A 170 -9.39 -28.20 -3.65
CA PRO A 170 -8.13 -28.24 -4.43
C PRO A 170 -8.32 -28.57 -5.90
N THR A 171 -9.50 -29.01 -6.32
CA THR A 171 -9.83 -29.44 -7.67
C THR A 171 -10.97 -28.65 -8.31
N GLY A 172 -11.54 -27.68 -7.60
CA GLY A 172 -12.75 -26.94 -8.04
C GLY A 172 -12.61 -26.15 -9.34
N ALA A 173 -11.37 -25.85 -9.76
CA ALA A 173 -11.08 -25.12 -11.00
C ALA A 173 -10.38 -26.01 -12.07
N LEU A 174 -10.42 -27.35 -11.93
CA LEU A 174 -9.71 -28.29 -12.77
C LEU A 174 -10.65 -29.14 -13.60
N ASP A 175 -10.19 -29.61 -14.77
CA ASP A 175 -10.82 -30.66 -15.52
C ASP A 175 -10.63 -32.03 -14.83
N SER A 176 -11.34 -33.05 -15.32
CA SER A 176 -11.34 -34.39 -14.71
C SER A 176 -9.95 -35.07 -14.68
N ALA A 177 -9.14 -34.88 -15.74
CA ALA A 177 -7.81 -35.48 -15.80
C ALA A 177 -6.86 -34.83 -14.80
N ASN A 178 -6.80 -33.50 -14.74
CA ASN A 178 -6.00 -32.77 -13.75
C ASN A 178 -6.51 -32.99 -12.31
N THR A 179 -7.83 -33.20 -12.14
CA THR A 179 -8.42 -33.55 -10.83
C THR A 179 -7.86 -34.86 -10.32
N ALA A 180 -7.84 -35.91 -11.14
CA ALA A 180 -7.31 -37.23 -10.75
C ALA A 180 -5.82 -37.12 -10.35
N GLU A 181 -4.98 -36.47 -11.17
CA GLU A 181 -3.55 -36.28 -10.88
C GLU A 181 -3.30 -35.55 -9.55
N VAL A 182 -4.12 -34.52 -9.23
CA VAL A 182 -3.99 -33.77 -7.97
C VAL A 182 -4.42 -34.63 -6.78
N LEU A 183 -5.48 -35.42 -6.90
CA LEU A 183 -5.96 -36.29 -5.81
C LEU A 183 -5.00 -37.46 -5.56
N GLU A 184 -4.45 -38.07 -6.61
CA GLU A 184 -3.39 -39.07 -6.50
C GLU A 184 -2.15 -38.53 -5.78
N LEU A 185 -1.74 -37.27 -6.09
CA LEU A 185 -0.63 -36.63 -5.41
C LEU A 185 -0.93 -36.40 -3.91
N LEU A 186 -2.15 -35.99 -3.56
CA LEU A 186 -2.57 -35.83 -2.17
C LEU A 186 -2.63 -37.16 -1.43
N GLU A 187 -3.06 -38.23 -2.11
CA GLU A 187 -3.04 -39.59 -1.54
C GLU A 187 -1.59 -40.07 -1.27
N GLN A 188 -0.67 -39.85 -2.23
CA GLN A 188 0.77 -40.14 -2.01
C GLN A 188 1.34 -39.41 -0.80
N ILE A 189 0.94 -38.13 -0.58
CA ILE A 189 1.34 -37.33 0.57
C ILE A 189 0.84 -37.98 1.90
N ALA A 190 -0.41 -38.49 1.89
CA ALA A 190 -0.95 -39.21 3.03
C ALA A 190 -0.20 -40.55 3.27
N GLN A 191 0.15 -41.29 2.20
CA GLN A 191 0.97 -42.50 2.27
C GLN A 191 2.37 -42.25 2.84
N GLU A 192 2.92 -41.06 2.68
CA GLU A 192 4.17 -40.62 3.33
C GLU A 192 4.01 -40.39 4.85
N GLY A 193 2.80 -40.54 5.39
CA GLY A 193 2.52 -40.42 6.82
C GLY A 193 2.05 -39.02 7.25
N LYS A 194 1.71 -38.14 6.32
CA LYS A 194 1.11 -36.82 6.65
C LYS A 194 -0.39 -36.96 6.84
N LEU A 195 -0.97 -36.11 7.68
CA LEU A 195 -2.41 -35.95 7.75
C LEU A 195 -2.84 -35.01 6.61
N VAL A 196 -3.68 -35.50 5.71
CA VAL A 196 -4.25 -34.69 4.61
C VAL A 196 -5.73 -34.44 4.90
N ILE A 197 -6.14 -33.17 4.94
CA ILE A 197 -7.54 -32.75 5.13
C ILE A 197 -7.97 -31.98 3.89
N VAL A 198 -8.97 -32.50 3.17
CA VAL A 198 -9.52 -31.89 1.97
C VAL A 198 -10.95 -31.45 2.24
N VAL A 199 -11.25 -30.17 1.94
CA VAL A 199 -12.63 -29.69 1.91
C VAL A 199 -13.13 -29.71 0.48
N THR A 200 -14.33 -30.25 0.29
CA THR A 200 -14.96 -30.31 -1.04
C THR A 200 -16.49 -30.35 -0.92
N HIS A 201 -17.15 -29.95 -2.02
CA HIS A 201 -18.58 -30.20 -2.22
C HIS A 201 -18.86 -31.37 -3.18
N SER A 202 -17.81 -31.99 -3.73
CA SER A 202 -17.89 -33.09 -4.67
C SER A 202 -17.76 -34.43 -3.98
N GLN A 203 -18.80 -35.27 -4.08
CA GLN A 203 -18.76 -36.64 -3.56
C GLN A 203 -17.64 -37.47 -4.21
N ALA A 204 -17.42 -37.31 -5.51
CA ALA A 204 -16.39 -38.05 -6.24
C ALA A 204 -14.97 -37.70 -5.73
N VAL A 205 -14.74 -36.45 -5.32
CA VAL A 205 -13.46 -36.03 -4.70
C VAL A 205 -13.35 -36.59 -3.28
N ALA A 206 -14.45 -36.59 -2.52
CA ALA A 206 -14.45 -37.08 -1.14
C ALA A 206 -14.12 -38.57 -1.06
N GLU A 207 -14.52 -39.36 -2.06
CA GLU A 207 -14.29 -40.82 -2.11
C GLU A 207 -12.83 -41.24 -2.32
N TYR A 208 -11.94 -40.31 -2.69
CA TYR A 208 -10.49 -40.58 -2.70
C TYR A 208 -9.91 -40.72 -1.30
N GLY A 209 -10.53 -40.08 -0.30
CA GLY A 209 -10.11 -40.11 1.08
C GLY A 209 -10.13 -41.50 1.72
N THR A 210 -9.47 -41.63 2.87
CA THR A 210 -9.60 -42.77 3.76
C THR A 210 -10.87 -42.70 4.61
N ARG A 211 -11.31 -41.43 4.91
CA ARG A 211 -12.47 -41.12 5.75
C ARG A 211 -13.21 -39.90 5.21
N ILE A 212 -14.54 -39.96 5.20
CA ILE A 212 -15.42 -38.84 4.87
C ILE A 212 -16.09 -38.34 6.14
N LEU A 213 -16.03 -37.05 6.38
CA LEU A 213 -16.82 -36.34 7.39
C LEU A 213 -17.84 -35.47 6.65
N HIS A 214 -19.13 -35.74 6.84
CA HIS A 214 -20.17 -34.88 6.30
C HIS A 214 -20.46 -33.75 7.29
N MET A 215 -20.49 -32.50 6.76
CA MET A 215 -20.67 -31.30 7.58
C MET A 215 -21.88 -30.53 7.11
N SER A 216 -22.87 -30.36 8.00
CA SER A 216 -24.07 -29.58 7.78
C SER A 216 -24.34 -28.69 9.01
N ASP A 217 -24.79 -27.45 8.76
CA ASP A 217 -25.19 -26.49 9.79
C ASP A 217 -24.19 -26.34 10.97
N GLY A 218 -22.91 -26.36 10.64
CA GLY A 218 -21.83 -26.21 11.63
C GLY A 218 -21.60 -27.41 12.55
N LYS A 219 -22.07 -28.59 12.17
CA LYS A 219 -21.89 -29.87 12.89
C LYS A 219 -21.40 -30.95 11.94
N ILE A 220 -20.78 -31.96 12.48
CA ILE A 220 -20.54 -33.24 11.79
C ILE A 220 -21.75 -34.10 12.05
N ASP A 221 -22.50 -34.44 11.00
CA ASP A 221 -23.72 -35.25 11.06
C ASP A 221 -23.51 -36.69 10.59
N GLU A 222 -22.50 -36.95 9.76
CA GLU A 222 -22.13 -38.29 9.33
C GLU A 222 -20.61 -38.44 9.26
N GLU A 223 -20.13 -39.60 9.67
CA GLU A 223 -18.74 -40.03 9.53
C GLU A 223 -18.68 -41.39 8.89
N LYS A 224 -17.92 -41.52 7.79
CA LYS A 224 -17.81 -42.77 7.03
C LYS A 224 -16.36 -43.12 6.81
N GLN A 225 -15.90 -44.26 7.38
CA GLN A 225 -14.61 -44.83 7.05
C GLN A 225 -14.69 -45.57 5.71
N LEU A 226 -13.76 -45.26 4.79
CA LEU A 226 -13.69 -45.90 3.47
C LEU A 226 -12.53 -46.89 3.37
N LYS A 227 -11.39 -46.50 3.90
CA LYS A 227 -10.13 -47.29 3.87
C LYS A 227 -9.41 -47.15 5.21
N ASP A 228 -8.54 -48.07 5.54
CA ASP A 228 -7.62 -47.88 6.67
C ASP A 228 -6.65 -46.73 6.38
N LYS A 229 -6.16 -46.11 7.44
CA LYS A 229 -5.11 -45.08 7.33
C LYS A 229 -3.83 -45.68 6.77
N PHE A 230 -3.07 -44.90 6.03
CA PHE A 230 -1.78 -45.35 5.52
C PHE A 230 -0.73 -45.43 6.65
N LEU A 231 0.11 -46.46 6.58
CA LEU A 231 1.22 -46.56 7.50
C LEU A 231 2.37 -45.68 7.02
N ALA A 232 2.89 -44.84 7.90
CA ALA A 232 4.00 -43.94 7.57
C ALA A 232 5.24 -44.72 7.11
N THR A 233 5.71 -44.43 5.90
CA THR A 233 6.84 -45.14 5.28
C THR A 233 8.17 -44.39 5.39
N THR A 234 8.16 -43.11 5.75
CA THR A 234 9.34 -42.21 5.72
C THR A 234 9.50 -41.43 7.03
N ALA A 235 10.75 -41.35 7.49
CA ALA A 235 11.10 -40.36 8.53
C ALA A 235 11.20 -38.99 7.91
N THR A 236 10.49 -38.01 8.45
CA THR A 236 10.50 -36.61 8.00
C THR A 236 11.77 -35.92 8.49
N GLU A 237 12.51 -35.28 7.58
CA GLU A 237 13.58 -34.34 7.95
C GLU A 237 12.93 -32.96 8.30
N ARG A 238 12.90 -32.67 9.58
CA ARG A 238 12.34 -31.39 10.04
C ARG A 238 13.35 -30.27 9.95
N PHE A 239 13.00 -29.20 9.21
CA PHE A 239 13.76 -27.96 9.20
C PHE A 239 13.35 -27.09 10.39
N LYS A 240 14.34 -26.43 11.02
CA LYS A 240 14.02 -25.43 12.04
C LYS A 240 13.40 -24.22 11.37
N SER A 241 12.25 -23.81 11.85
CA SER A 241 11.59 -22.60 11.36
C SER A 241 12.22 -21.36 11.97
N ARG A 242 12.19 -20.27 11.21
CA ARG A 242 12.59 -18.93 11.66
C ARG A 242 11.65 -17.88 11.10
N PRO A 243 11.52 -16.70 11.74
CA PRO A 243 10.81 -15.56 11.16
C PRO A 243 11.44 -15.14 9.83
N LEU A 244 10.61 -14.60 8.93
CA LEU A 244 11.09 -14.05 7.67
C LEU A 244 12.06 -12.88 7.93
N LYS A 245 13.23 -12.90 7.28
CA LYS A 245 14.21 -11.81 7.41
C LYS A 245 13.73 -10.55 6.69
N ALA A 246 13.98 -9.38 7.27
CA ALA A 246 13.63 -8.11 6.65
C ALA A 246 14.25 -7.95 5.24
N ALA A 247 15.47 -8.45 5.01
CA ALA A 247 16.08 -8.46 3.69
C ALA A 247 15.23 -9.19 2.64
N SER A 248 14.69 -10.38 2.97
CA SER A 248 13.82 -11.13 2.05
C SER A 248 12.52 -10.37 1.73
N VAL A 249 11.99 -9.59 2.68
CA VAL A 249 10.81 -8.75 2.44
C VAL A 249 11.14 -7.62 1.45
N TRP A 250 12.31 -6.99 1.60
CA TRP A 250 12.78 -5.96 0.67
C TRP A 250 13.03 -6.53 -0.74
N ASP A 251 13.66 -7.70 -0.85
CA ASP A 251 13.88 -8.36 -2.14
C ASP A 251 12.55 -8.63 -2.86
N MET A 252 11.56 -9.19 -2.16
CA MET A 252 10.21 -9.42 -2.71
C MET A 252 9.52 -8.10 -3.12
N ALA A 253 9.68 -7.03 -2.34
CA ALA A 253 9.12 -5.72 -2.67
C ALA A 253 9.75 -5.14 -3.94
N PHE A 254 11.08 -5.22 -4.08
CA PHE A 254 11.79 -4.77 -5.29
C PHE A 254 11.41 -5.59 -6.52
N ASP A 255 11.26 -6.90 -6.40
CA ASP A 255 10.85 -7.75 -7.52
C ASP A 255 9.41 -7.44 -7.95
N HIS A 256 8.50 -7.16 -7.01
CA HIS A 256 7.16 -6.66 -7.34
C HIS A 256 7.23 -5.31 -8.08
N LEU A 257 8.07 -4.37 -7.64
CA LEU A 257 8.24 -3.08 -8.32
C LEU A 257 8.75 -3.26 -9.76
N LYS A 258 9.72 -4.15 -9.96
CA LYS A 258 10.26 -4.47 -11.30
C LYS A 258 9.22 -5.13 -12.20
N TYR A 259 8.41 -6.02 -11.66
CA TYR A 259 7.35 -6.69 -12.41
C TYR A 259 6.32 -5.69 -12.97
N LYS A 260 5.89 -4.73 -12.14
CA LYS A 260 4.93 -3.69 -12.52
C LYS A 260 5.59 -2.39 -13.01
N LYS A 261 6.79 -2.47 -13.63
CA LYS A 261 7.59 -1.29 -14.02
C LYS A 261 6.84 -0.24 -14.82
N LEU A 262 6.00 -0.62 -15.78
CA LEU A 262 5.24 0.33 -16.59
C LEU A 262 4.18 1.07 -15.75
N GLN A 263 3.43 0.34 -14.93
CA GLN A 263 2.42 0.92 -14.04
C GLN A 263 3.07 1.87 -13.02
N ASN A 264 4.19 1.46 -12.42
CA ASN A 264 4.95 2.27 -11.47
C ASN A 264 5.55 3.51 -12.14
N ALA A 265 6.08 3.39 -13.37
CA ALA A 265 6.57 4.53 -14.13
C ALA A 265 5.47 5.57 -14.39
N LEU A 266 4.27 5.14 -14.78
CA LEU A 266 3.13 6.04 -14.99
C LEU A 266 2.72 6.78 -13.69
N ILE A 267 2.71 6.08 -12.56
CA ILE A 267 2.42 6.67 -11.26
C ILE A 267 3.49 7.71 -10.89
N ILE A 268 4.78 7.37 -11.08
CA ILE A 268 5.90 8.28 -10.79
C ILE A 268 5.83 9.52 -11.66
N ILE A 269 5.61 9.36 -12.98
CA ILE A 269 5.49 10.49 -13.92
C ILE A 269 4.30 11.38 -13.55
N GLY A 270 3.12 10.80 -13.29
CA GLY A 270 1.93 11.55 -12.88
C GLY A 270 2.15 12.33 -11.58
N SER A 271 2.76 11.71 -10.58
CA SER A 271 3.09 12.36 -9.32
C SER A 271 4.13 13.47 -9.51
N ALA A 272 5.16 13.23 -10.35
CA ALA A 272 6.18 14.22 -10.66
C ALA A 272 5.60 15.46 -11.35
N ILE A 273 4.69 15.28 -12.32
CA ILE A 273 3.98 16.39 -12.98
C ILE A 273 3.15 17.18 -11.96
N GLY A 274 2.45 16.49 -11.05
CA GLY A 274 1.67 17.14 -9.99
C GLY A 274 2.54 18.02 -9.08
N VAL A 275 3.62 17.46 -8.55
CA VAL A 275 4.57 18.19 -7.70
C VAL A 275 5.23 19.34 -8.46
N PHE A 276 5.68 19.09 -9.70
CA PHE A 276 6.26 20.12 -10.57
C PHE A 276 5.29 21.28 -10.78
N SER A 277 4.02 20.99 -11.06
CA SER A 277 2.99 22.04 -11.26
C SER A 277 2.83 22.90 -10.01
N VAL A 278 2.78 22.32 -8.82
CA VAL A 278 2.69 23.07 -7.55
C VAL A 278 3.92 23.95 -7.35
N ILE A 279 5.12 23.43 -7.57
CA ILE A 279 6.37 24.20 -7.45
C ILE A 279 6.40 25.34 -8.46
N LEU A 280 5.99 25.07 -9.72
CA LEU A 280 5.92 26.08 -10.78
C LEU A 280 4.99 27.23 -10.41
N PHE A 281 3.76 26.91 -9.96
CA PHE A 281 2.78 27.95 -9.57
C PHE A 281 3.24 28.76 -8.36
N LEU A 282 3.83 28.12 -7.36
CA LEU A 282 4.40 28.82 -6.20
C LEU A 282 5.59 29.70 -6.60
N GLY A 283 6.47 29.19 -7.45
CA GLY A 283 7.61 29.94 -7.98
C GLY A 283 7.18 31.14 -8.82
N LEU A 284 6.22 30.96 -9.71
CA LEU A 284 5.64 32.03 -10.54
C LEU A 284 4.95 33.11 -9.66
N GLY A 285 4.16 32.66 -8.68
CA GLY A 285 3.48 33.59 -7.75
C GLY A 285 4.47 34.44 -6.96
N ASN A 286 5.55 33.87 -6.46
CA ASN A 286 6.61 34.61 -5.75
C ASN A 286 7.42 35.49 -6.71
N GLY A 287 7.70 35.03 -7.92
CA GLY A 287 8.38 35.80 -8.96
C GLY A 287 7.58 37.06 -9.36
N ILE A 288 6.29 36.91 -9.59
CA ILE A 288 5.39 38.04 -9.91
C ILE A 288 5.32 39.04 -8.75
N LYS A 289 5.19 38.55 -7.50
CA LYS A 289 5.22 39.42 -6.31
C LYS A 289 6.52 40.21 -6.23
N GLY A 290 7.66 39.57 -6.42
CA GLY A 290 8.98 40.24 -6.43
C GLY A 290 9.12 41.23 -7.54
N TYR A 291 8.68 40.92 -8.76
CA TYR A 291 8.70 41.81 -9.90
C TYR A 291 7.83 43.05 -9.68
N ILE A 292 6.59 42.87 -9.19
CA ILE A 292 5.69 44.00 -8.89
C ILE A 292 6.27 44.85 -7.76
N ALA A 293 6.78 44.26 -6.70
CA ALA A 293 7.39 45.01 -5.60
C ALA A 293 8.59 45.84 -6.08
N ASN A 294 9.46 45.29 -6.91
CA ASN A 294 10.58 46.03 -7.49
C ASN A 294 10.11 47.17 -8.41
N GLN A 295 9.12 46.95 -9.31
CA GLN A 295 8.57 47.98 -10.17
C GLN A 295 7.91 49.11 -9.36
N VAL A 296 7.17 48.77 -8.31
CA VAL A 296 6.57 49.78 -7.43
C VAL A 296 7.65 50.60 -6.71
N ASN A 297 8.69 49.94 -6.21
CA ASN A 297 9.82 50.59 -5.54
C ASN A 297 10.62 51.49 -6.51
N ASP A 298 10.74 51.10 -7.78
CA ASP A 298 11.42 51.90 -8.81
C ASP A 298 10.58 53.12 -9.23
N LEU A 299 9.23 52.98 -9.27
CA LEU A 299 8.33 54.06 -9.61
C LEU A 299 8.00 54.98 -8.44
N VAL A 300 7.94 54.46 -7.24
CA VAL A 300 7.60 55.15 -6.01
C VAL A 300 8.65 54.87 -4.98
N ASN A 301 9.66 55.73 -4.87
CA ASN A 301 10.63 55.58 -3.78
C ASN A 301 9.90 55.77 -2.43
N PRO A 302 9.72 54.73 -1.61
CA PRO A 302 8.93 54.82 -0.37
C PRO A 302 9.57 55.77 0.66
N ASN A 303 10.85 56.08 0.51
CA ASN A 303 11.60 57.00 1.37
C ASN A 303 11.51 58.42 0.89
N TYR A 304 10.73 58.73 -0.14
CA TYR A 304 10.68 60.01 -0.75
C TYR A 304 9.22 60.48 -0.97
N GLN A 305 8.90 61.63 -0.41
CA GLN A 305 7.58 62.22 -0.58
C GLN A 305 7.68 63.65 -1.12
N THR A 306 6.91 63.96 -2.15
CA THR A 306 6.79 65.34 -2.66
C THR A 306 5.74 66.07 -1.82
N VAL A 307 6.17 67.12 -1.16
CA VAL A 307 5.28 67.98 -0.41
C VAL A 307 5.06 69.29 -1.21
N VAL A 308 3.81 69.64 -1.43
CA VAL A 308 3.44 70.86 -2.10
C VAL A 308 2.65 71.81 -1.16
N ARG A 309 2.81 73.11 -1.34
CA ARG A 309 2.07 74.08 -0.52
C ARG A 309 0.58 73.98 -0.81
N ASN A 310 -0.24 73.82 0.24
CA ASN A 310 -1.68 73.92 0.08
C ASN A 310 -2.11 75.39 -0.10
N THR A 311 -2.63 75.71 -1.26
CA THR A 311 -3.08 77.08 -1.67
C THR A 311 -4.58 77.21 -1.69
N THR A 312 -5.29 76.12 -1.36
CA THR A 312 -6.76 76.07 -1.38
C THR A 312 -7.36 76.97 -0.29
N THR A 313 -8.24 77.82 -0.63
CA THR A 313 -9.04 78.68 0.30
C THR A 313 -10.25 77.87 0.86
N ASN A 314 -10.69 76.84 0.18
CA ASN A 314 -11.80 76.02 0.60
C ASN A 314 -11.37 75.02 1.66
N LYS A 315 -11.77 75.22 2.92
CA LYS A 315 -11.46 74.34 4.06
C LYS A 315 -12.07 72.93 3.96
N GLN A 316 -13.12 72.79 3.16
CA GLN A 316 -13.86 71.51 3.00
C GLN A 316 -13.41 70.71 1.77
N ALA A 317 -12.50 71.25 0.95
CA ALA A 317 -12.01 70.56 -0.23
C ALA A 317 -11.32 69.24 0.12
N ASN A 318 -11.56 68.12 -0.61
CA ASN A 318 -10.90 66.85 -0.46
C ASN A 318 -9.46 66.91 -1.02
N ALA A 319 -8.67 65.89 -0.80
CA ALA A 319 -7.26 65.85 -1.19
C ALA A 319 -7.06 66.01 -2.71
N THR A 320 -7.95 65.48 -3.54
CA THR A 320 -7.91 65.58 -5.00
C THR A 320 -8.21 66.97 -5.49
N GLU A 321 -9.23 67.61 -4.94
CA GLU A 321 -9.57 68.99 -5.25
C GLU A 321 -8.48 69.97 -4.88
N ARG A 322 -7.86 69.78 -3.69
CA ARG A 322 -6.70 70.60 -3.24
C ARG A 322 -5.53 70.47 -4.21
N MET A 323 -5.27 69.21 -4.64
CA MET A 323 -4.18 68.94 -5.57
C MET A 323 -4.44 69.60 -6.95
N GLN A 324 -5.67 69.57 -7.47
CA GLN A 324 -6.06 70.21 -8.76
C GLN A 324 -5.95 71.74 -8.69
N GLU A 325 -6.47 72.38 -7.63
CA GLU A 325 -6.35 73.82 -7.43
C GLU A 325 -4.89 74.26 -7.32
N THR A 326 -4.06 73.48 -6.57
CA THR A 326 -2.63 73.78 -6.45
C THR A 326 -1.89 73.59 -7.77
N MET A 327 -2.22 72.57 -8.58
CA MET A 327 -1.66 72.38 -9.93
C MET A 327 -2.08 73.56 -10.89
N GLN A 328 -3.32 74.03 -10.80
CA GLN A 328 -3.80 75.11 -11.61
C GLN A 328 -3.10 76.44 -11.25
N LEU A 329 -2.91 76.70 -9.95
CA LEU A 329 -2.15 77.83 -9.46
C LEU A 329 -0.67 77.75 -9.81
N MET A 330 -0.07 76.64 -9.81
CA MET A 330 1.33 76.42 -10.29
C MET A 330 1.49 76.83 -11.75
N ALA A 331 0.45 76.68 -12.57
CA ALA A 331 0.47 77.07 -13.97
C ALA A 331 0.23 78.58 -14.21
N THR A 332 -0.50 79.23 -13.30
CA THR A 332 -0.93 80.64 -13.46
C THR A 332 -0.17 81.63 -12.56
N ASP A 333 0.11 81.27 -11.34
CA ASP A 333 0.89 82.02 -10.36
C ASP A 333 1.81 81.11 -9.51
N TYR A 334 2.98 80.78 -10.07
CA TYR A 334 3.90 79.93 -9.42
C TYR A 334 4.44 80.47 -8.07
N LYS A 335 4.47 81.79 -7.89
CA LYS A 335 4.93 82.47 -6.65
C LYS A 335 4.00 82.12 -5.47
N ALA A 336 2.73 81.98 -5.70
CA ALA A 336 1.75 81.62 -4.68
C ALA A 336 1.98 80.15 -4.15
N THR A 337 2.62 79.31 -4.92
CA THR A 337 2.87 77.91 -4.59
C THR A 337 4.30 77.68 -4.01
N THR A 338 5.16 78.71 -4.03
CA THR A 338 6.54 78.59 -3.48
C THR A 338 6.54 78.47 -1.96
N MET A 339 7.46 77.72 -1.41
CA MET A 339 7.73 77.57 0.03
C MET A 339 8.92 78.43 0.40
N ASN A 340 8.79 79.21 1.46
CA ASN A 340 9.92 79.98 2.02
C ASN A 340 10.80 79.14 2.92
N GLU A 341 12.02 79.63 3.20
CA GLU A 341 12.99 78.88 4.08
C GLU A 341 12.42 78.51 5.44
N ALA A 342 11.57 79.36 6.02
CA ALA A 342 10.97 79.01 7.33
C ALA A 342 10.04 77.78 7.24
N THR A 343 9.34 77.61 6.09
CA THR A 343 8.51 76.43 5.86
C THR A 343 9.37 75.16 5.64
N LEU A 344 10.47 75.30 4.88
CA LEU A 344 11.42 74.17 4.67
C LEU A 344 12.08 73.73 5.99
N LYS A 345 12.48 74.67 6.87
CA LYS A 345 13.02 74.36 8.20
C LYS A 345 11.96 73.65 9.08
N ARG A 346 10.70 74.08 8.97
CA ARG A 346 9.61 73.37 9.69
C ARG A 346 9.39 71.95 9.19
N LEU A 347 9.46 71.71 7.90
CA LEU A 347 9.35 70.38 7.33
C LEU A 347 10.52 69.50 7.79
N ALA A 348 11.74 70.05 7.81
CA ALA A 348 12.90 69.33 8.26
C ALA A 348 12.87 68.98 9.77
N SER A 349 12.06 69.67 10.57
CA SER A 349 11.90 69.35 12.01
C SER A 349 10.80 68.33 12.27
N VAL A 350 10.12 67.78 11.28
CA VAL A 350 9.09 66.75 11.46
C VAL A 350 9.75 65.41 11.78
N LYS A 351 9.27 64.77 12.81
CA LYS A 351 9.80 63.45 13.21
C LYS A 351 9.69 62.44 12.08
N GLY A 352 10.80 61.84 11.67
CA GLY A 352 10.88 60.83 10.57
C GLY A 352 11.21 61.48 9.21
N VAL A 353 11.55 62.76 9.17
CA VAL A 353 12.10 63.43 7.98
C VAL A 353 13.59 63.60 8.16
N ASP A 354 14.40 62.93 7.35
CA ASP A 354 15.85 62.98 7.43
C ASP A 354 16.41 64.24 6.68
N ASN A 355 15.90 64.50 5.49
CA ASN A 355 16.33 65.62 4.65
C ASN A 355 15.17 66.26 3.92
N VAL A 356 15.23 67.56 3.72
CA VAL A 356 14.27 68.30 2.90
C VAL A 356 15.05 69.02 1.80
N TYR A 357 14.65 68.75 0.57
CA TYR A 357 15.24 69.34 -0.61
C TYR A 357 14.21 70.26 -1.27
N ALA A 358 14.64 71.50 -1.56
CA ALA A 358 13.84 72.37 -2.37
C ALA A 358 13.92 71.96 -3.86
N GLY A 359 12.78 71.80 -4.50
CA GLY A 359 12.74 71.41 -5.89
C GLY A 359 11.71 72.25 -6.70
N GLY A 360 11.97 72.35 -7.94
CA GLY A 360 11.02 73.01 -8.92
C GLY A 360 10.52 71.98 -9.95
N GLN A 361 9.27 72.12 -10.34
CA GLN A 361 8.69 71.40 -11.45
C GLN A 361 8.38 72.34 -12.58
N PHE A 362 8.93 72.07 -13.76
CA PHE A 362 8.67 72.78 -14.98
C PHE A 362 7.82 71.91 -15.89
N ASN A 363 6.63 72.37 -16.23
CA ASN A 363 5.78 71.68 -17.17
C ASN A 363 6.02 72.27 -18.57
N ASN A 364 5.92 71.44 -19.61
CA ASN A 364 6.11 71.82 -21.00
C ASN A 364 7.50 72.42 -21.34
N ALA A 365 8.55 71.96 -20.67
CA ALA A 365 9.90 72.33 -21.06
C ALA A 365 10.25 71.73 -22.42
N VAL A 366 10.76 72.53 -23.32
CA VAL A 366 11.17 72.09 -24.66
C VAL A 366 12.68 72.32 -24.79
N PHE A 367 13.40 71.21 -25.03
CA PHE A 367 14.82 71.29 -25.33
C PHE A 367 15.05 71.56 -26.81
N THR A 368 15.96 72.44 -27.13
CA THR A 368 16.33 72.75 -28.52
C THR A 368 17.82 72.47 -28.68
N TYR A 369 18.18 71.66 -29.66
CA TYR A 369 19.57 71.41 -30.03
C TYR A 369 19.69 71.60 -31.54
N GLY A 370 20.38 72.63 -31.96
CA GLY A 370 20.38 73.08 -33.36
C GLY A 370 18.96 73.35 -33.86
N ASN A 371 18.53 72.75 -34.94
CA ASN A 371 17.18 72.87 -35.48
C ASN A 371 16.18 71.83 -34.99
N VAL A 372 16.57 70.98 -34.04
CA VAL A 372 15.70 69.93 -33.50
C VAL A 372 15.15 70.38 -32.15
N LYS A 373 13.81 70.28 -32.02
CA LYS A 373 13.09 70.58 -30.78
C LYS A 373 12.53 69.28 -30.24
N SER A 374 12.66 69.06 -28.89
CA SER A 374 12.03 67.92 -28.21
C SER A 374 10.49 68.13 -28.18
N GLN A 375 9.74 67.06 -27.98
CA GLN A 375 8.37 67.16 -27.47
C GLN A 375 8.39 67.82 -26.08
N PRO A 376 7.31 68.46 -25.66
CA PRO A 376 7.20 69.06 -24.33
C PRO A 376 7.38 67.98 -23.26
N VAL A 377 8.26 68.20 -22.31
CA VAL A 377 8.56 67.25 -21.20
C VAL A 377 8.39 67.96 -19.87
N GLN A 378 8.08 67.20 -18.84
CA GLN A 378 8.09 67.71 -17.48
C GLN A 378 9.52 67.54 -16.90
N LEU A 379 10.03 68.61 -16.37
CA LEU A 379 11.31 68.59 -15.64
C LEU A 379 11.05 68.77 -14.17
N LYS A 380 11.70 67.99 -13.37
CA LYS A 380 11.80 68.17 -11.92
C LYS A 380 13.25 68.48 -11.60
N SER A 381 13.51 69.63 -10.99
CA SER A 381 14.85 69.91 -10.46
C SER A 381 14.88 69.68 -8.96
N TRP A 382 15.99 69.19 -8.49
CA TRP A 382 16.33 69.09 -7.10
C TRP A 382 17.55 69.98 -6.87
N THR A 383 17.50 70.86 -5.88
CA THR A 383 18.61 71.70 -5.49
C THR A 383 19.10 71.26 -4.10
#